data_9787125d42f8dbf046fe66741add7e79
#
_entry.id   9787125d42f8dbf046fe66741add7e79
#
_cell.length_a   1.000
_cell.length_b   1.000
_cell.length_c   1.000
_cell.angle_alpha   90.00
_cell.angle_beta   90.00
_cell.angle_gamma   90.00
#
_symmetry.space_group_name_H-M   'P 1'
#
loop_
_entity.id
_entity.type
_entity.pdbx_description
1 polymer ?
#
loop_
_entity_poly.entity_id
_entity_poly.type
_entity_poly.pdbx_seq_one_letter_code
_entity_poly.pdbx_strand_id
1 'polypeptide(L)'
;MYIKDLLNEFESDWACMPFVEKEKLNQLKDKTLLICGHKLARCLCYALLYLNETKSLNIKVIFTGSSNSSMKDFHSELLIRDDFEFINFSSLSELSEVDYIVHTGICSENINDNIKAFSDEINAVKALNVVAKSKNVKTVLLSDSRIYGTPQPHRIYSENEYGEASVCSAESYDVQLARTIETFWNCCAKSGNFDLTILRTAIVLGADTGIKTELDFVFDNIAKIEKCVLFSSHKKYSFVYISDVFRAIVYSLTTIKTNTTYNVSGVNSTVSTGMLQAILNDIYGTTTAIELNGTGELNGCAINSNKIATYGCAPAVNLETALELCIMSRMKNNKAMRLPHSHEGRMTSIQQVLLAYLLEVDRICKKHNIKYFLGGGTLLGAIRHKGFIPWDDDADIMMLREDYDKFCKIAPKEMPPTMTFQTNETDKNCFYEFAKFRLNDTVFATSFAKTHKGMHNGLAFDIFCHDKTANSKLGQKLHIGMTLFTRALVFNKWNNRKVENGNKIQSLFTNFCKSVFPLKFSMGMLKRTLIFFKNKKHAKYLYDGMGRNIYNGVFPIDYLDEAIYVDFEGYKFPVPKKYDEYLTFLYGEYMVLAPLSTRLGCHEITLCDIGKYDGFKLG
;
A
#
# COMPACT_ATOMS: atom_id res chain seq x y z
N MET A 1 9.18 7.50 21.35
CA MET A 1 8.32 7.01 20.26
C MET A 1 7.19 6.25 20.91
N TYR A 2 5.94 6.63 20.74
CA TYR A 2 4.82 5.91 21.35
C TYR A 2 4.74 4.52 20.73
N ILE A 3 4.42 3.48 21.52
CA ILE A 3 4.18 2.11 21.04
C ILE A 3 3.23 2.08 19.83
N LYS A 4 2.29 3.03 19.78
CA LYS A 4 1.41 3.23 18.65
C LYS A 4 2.15 3.53 17.33
N ASP A 5 3.29 4.24 17.39
CA ASP A 5 4.11 4.53 16.21
C ASP A 5 4.92 3.31 15.78
N LEU A 6 5.38 2.51 16.75
CA LEU A 6 6.07 1.25 16.50
C LEU A 6 5.12 0.21 15.90
N LEU A 7 3.89 0.13 16.41
CA LEU A 7 2.84 -0.75 15.89
C LEU A 7 2.34 -0.28 14.53
N ASN A 8 2.46 1.00 14.20
CA ASN A 8 2.15 1.56 12.89
C ASN A 8 3.16 1.11 11.82
N GLU A 9 4.40 0.76 12.17
CA GLU A 9 5.35 0.15 11.22
C GLU A 9 4.87 -1.21 10.69
N PHE A 10 4.10 -1.93 11.49
CA PHE A 10 3.47 -3.23 11.13
C PHE A 10 2.00 -3.10 10.73
N GLU A 11 1.49 -1.89 10.56
CA GLU A 11 0.05 -1.63 10.34
C GLU A 11 -0.49 -2.30 9.07
N SER A 12 0.34 -2.43 8.03
CA SER A 12 -0.05 -3.13 6.79
C SER A 12 -0.33 -4.62 7.01
N ASP A 13 0.37 -5.26 7.95
CA ASP A 13 0.11 -6.66 8.30
C ASP A 13 -1.14 -6.80 9.18
N TRP A 14 -1.45 -5.78 9.99
CA TRP A 14 -2.56 -5.78 10.94
C TRP A 14 -3.84 -5.16 10.41
N ALA A 15 -3.80 -4.35 9.35
CA ALA A 15 -4.99 -3.80 8.71
C ALA A 15 -5.97 -4.89 8.24
N CYS A 16 -5.45 -6.09 7.96
CA CYS A 16 -6.25 -7.27 7.64
C CYS A 16 -6.83 -8.02 8.86
N MET A 17 -6.54 -7.58 10.10
CA MET A 17 -7.09 -8.19 11.34
C MET A 17 -8.61 -7.96 11.59
N PRO A 18 -9.33 -7.02 10.94
CA PRO A 18 -10.79 -6.90 11.10
C PRO A 18 -11.56 -8.19 10.78
N PHE A 19 -10.94 -9.15 10.08
CA PHE A 19 -11.56 -10.43 9.73
C PHE A 19 -11.68 -11.45 10.88
N VAL A 20 -11.13 -11.15 12.06
CA VAL A 20 -11.42 -11.96 13.27
C VAL A 20 -12.66 -11.38 13.94
N GLU A 21 -13.70 -12.18 14.06
CA GLU A 21 -14.96 -11.79 14.67
C GLU A 21 -14.74 -11.29 16.11
N LYS A 22 -15.40 -10.19 16.47
CA LYS A 22 -15.30 -9.58 17.81
C LYS A 22 -15.56 -10.57 18.94
N GLU A 23 -16.49 -11.50 18.75
CA GLU A 23 -16.83 -12.54 19.74
C GLU A 23 -15.66 -13.49 20.01
N LYS A 24 -14.87 -13.82 18.98
CA LYS A 24 -13.69 -14.69 19.12
C LYS A 24 -12.56 -13.95 19.83
N LEU A 25 -12.33 -12.70 19.46
CA LEU A 25 -11.34 -11.86 20.14
C LEU A 25 -11.68 -11.67 21.63
N ASN A 26 -12.97 -11.49 21.97
CA ASN A 26 -13.39 -11.35 23.35
C ASN A 26 -13.12 -12.59 24.22
N GLN A 27 -12.98 -13.79 23.62
CA GLN A 27 -12.59 -15.00 24.37
C GLN A 27 -11.11 -14.98 24.80
N LEU A 28 -10.29 -14.13 24.18
CA LEU A 28 -8.89 -13.90 24.59
C LEU A 28 -8.77 -12.80 25.67
N LYS A 29 -9.86 -12.13 26.01
CA LYS A 29 -9.84 -11.06 27.00
C LYS A 29 -9.39 -11.59 28.38
N ASP A 30 -8.48 -10.84 29.02
CA ASP A 30 -7.90 -11.16 30.32
C ASP A 30 -7.16 -12.53 30.34
N LYS A 31 -6.68 -13.02 29.18
CA LYS A 31 -5.96 -14.29 29.05
C LYS A 31 -4.46 -14.10 28.99
N THR A 32 -3.73 -15.10 29.48
CA THR A 32 -2.27 -15.18 29.42
C THR A 32 -1.84 -16.14 28.33
N LEU A 33 -1.11 -15.65 27.32
CA LEU A 33 -0.57 -16.43 26.21
C LEU A 33 0.94 -16.57 26.34
N LEU A 34 1.42 -17.83 26.41
CA LEU A 34 2.84 -18.17 26.32
C LEU A 34 3.20 -18.46 24.87
N ILE A 35 4.10 -17.67 24.32
CA ILE A 35 4.51 -17.72 22.91
C ILE A 35 5.97 -18.09 22.81
N CYS A 36 6.29 -19.06 21.95
CA CYS A 36 7.65 -19.52 21.68
C CYS A 36 7.89 -19.66 20.18
N GLY A 37 9.07 -19.31 19.74
CA GLY A 37 9.52 -19.43 18.35
C GLY A 37 10.37 -18.24 17.92
N HIS A 38 10.44 -18.03 16.61
CA HIS A 38 11.30 -17.02 16.00
C HIS A 38 10.52 -15.79 15.50
N LYS A 39 10.72 -15.38 14.25
CA LYS A 39 10.15 -14.14 13.69
C LYS A 39 8.64 -14.14 13.69
N LEU A 40 8.01 -15.27 13.35
CA LEU A 40 6.53 -15.38 13.34
C LEU A 40 5.96 -15.24 14.77
N ALA A 41 6.66 -15.80 15.79
CA ALA A 41 6.29 -15.61 17.19
C ALA A 41 6.36 -14.14 17.62
N ARG A 42 7.42 -13.44 17.19
CA ARG A 42 7.56 -11.99 17.41
C ARG A 42 6.39 -11.23 16.81
N CYS A 43 6.04 -11.50 15.55
CA CYS A 43 4.92 -10.86 14.88
C CYS A 43 3.59 -11.10 15.63
N LEU A 44 3.38 -12.32 16.14
CA LEU A 44 2.21 -12.64 16.95
C LEU A 44 2.16 -11.82 18.25
N CYS A 45 3.31 -11.65 18.94
CA CYS A 45 3.38 -10.79 20.12
C CYS A 45 2.95 -9.35 19.80
N TYR A 46 3.50 -8.76 18.72
CA TYR A 46 3.08 -7.42 18.28
C TYR A 46 1.59 -7.35 17.94
N ALA A 47 1.04 -8.37 17.28
CA ALA A 47 -0.39 -8.42 16.95
C ALA A 47 -1.28 -8.40 18.20
N LEU A 48 -0.93 -9.20 19.20
CA LEU A 48 -1.71 -9.27 20.45
C LEU A 48 -1.62 -7.96 21.24
N LEU A 49 -0.44 -7.34 21.30
CA LEU A 49 -0.27 -6.04 21.95
C LEU A 49 -1.01 -4.92 21.19
N TYR A 50 -1.04 -4.97 19.86
CA TYR A 50 -1.86 -4.07 19.05
C TYR A 50 -3.37 -4.23 19.37
N LEU A 51 -3.83 -5.46 19.57
CA LEU A 51 -5.21 -5.71 19.98
C LEU A 51 -5.51 -5.17 21.39
N ASN A 52 -4.55 -5.22 22.32
CA ASN A 52 -4.72 -4.57 23.63
C ASN A 52 -4.93 -3.07 23.48
N GLU A 53 -4.14 -2.38 22.65
CA GLU A 53 -4.26 -0.94 22.41
C GLU A 53 -5.56 -0.55 21.69
N THR A 54 -5.99 -1.36 20.71
CA THR A 54 -7.10 -0.99 19.82
C THR A 54 -8.45 -1.54 20.27
N LYS A 55 -8.46 -2.65 21.01
CA LYS A 55 -9.68 -3.36 21.44
C LYS A 55 -9.81 -3.52 22.96
N SER A 56 -8.81 -3.09 23.73
CA SER A 56 -8.79 -3.16 25.22
C SER A 56 -9.04 -4.60 25.72
N LEU A 57 -8.32 -5.57 25.15
CA LEU A 57 -8.50 -6.99 25.50
C LEU A 57 -7.75 -7.41 26.76
N ASN A 58 -6.76 -6.62 27.22
CA ASN A 58 -5.97 -6.91 28.41
C ASN A 58 -5.32 -8.31 28.38
N ILE A 59 -4.76 -8.69 27.23
CA ILE A 59 -4.08 -9.98 27.04
C ILE A 59 -2.67 -9.85 27.64
N LYS A 60 -2.27 -10.76 28.53
CA LYS A 60 -0.88 -10.87 28.96
C LYS A 60 -0.11 -11.75 27.97
N VAL A 61 0.94 -11.19 27.38
CA VAL A 61 1.81 -11.85 26.41
C VAL A 61 3.12 -12.22 27.07
N ILE A 62 3.41 -13.51 27.19
CA ILE A 62 4.69 -14.02 27.69
C ILE A 62 5.44 -14.62 26.49
N PHE A 63 6.59 -14.05 26.16
CA PHE A 63 7.48 -14.62 25.15
C PHE A 63 8.58 -15.42 25.83
N THR A 64 8.88 -16.61 25.28
CA THR A 64 9.93 -17.48 25.84
C THR A 64 10.93 -17.93 24.78
N GLY A 65 12.18 -18.10 25.21
CA GLY A 65 13.29 -18.55 24.37
C GLY A 65 14.45 -19.15 25.17
N SER A 66 15.42 -19.73 24.47
CA SER A 66 16.56 -20.41 25.07
C SER A 66 17.59 -19.46 25.72
N SER A 67 17.59 -18.20 25.32
CA SER A 67 18.56 -17.20 25.81
C SER A 67 18.05 -15.77 25.66
N ASN A 68 18.67 -14.85 26.40
CA ASN A 68 18.42 -13.41 26.29
C ASN A 68 18.77 -12.82 24.91
N SER A 69 19.45 -13.57 24.03
CA SER A 69 19.67 -13.14 22.65
C SER A 69 18.36 -13.04 21.85
N SER A 70 17.36 -13.85 22.19
CA SER A 70 16.01 -13.78 21.61
C SER A 70 15.29 -12.47 21.94
N MET A 71 15.69 -11.76 23.01
CA MET A 71 15.17 -10.44 23.35
C MET A 71 15.66 -9.32 22.44
N LYS A 72 16.85 -9.49 21.81
CA LYS A 72 17.45 -8.45 20.95
C LYS A 72 16.61 -8.14 19.70
N ASP A 73 15.72 -9.04 19.35
CA ASP A 73 14.82 -8.89 18.21
C ASP A 73 13.57 -8.06 18.56
N PHE A 74 13.35 -7.75 19.84
CA PHE A 74 12.26 -6.88 20.28
C PHE A 74 12.74 -5.47 20.54
N HIS A 75 11.88 -4.49 20.26
CA HIS A 75 12.15 -3.10 20.62
C HIS A 75 12.15 -2.92 22.15
N SER A 76 13.05 -2.08 22.65
CA SER A 76 13.22 -1.84 24.09
C SER A 76 11.95 -1.35 24.78
N GLU A 77 11.10 -0.64 24.06
CA GLU A 77 9.83 -0.12 24.56
C GLU A 77 8.82 -1.21 24.93
N LEU A 78 8.91 -2.39 24.32
CA LEU A 78 8.05 -3.53 24.69
C LEU A 78 8.42 -4.12 26.03
N LEU A 79 9.71 -4.08 26.38
CA LEU A 79 10.23 -4.70 27.60
C LEU A 79 9.82 -3.94 28.88
N ILE A 80 9.26 -2.74 28.75
CA ILE A 80 8.78 -1.93 29.89
C ILE A 80 7.26 -1.98 30.05
N ARG A 81 6.55 -2.79 29.25
CA ARG A 81 5.10 -2.93 29.32
C ARG A 81 4.68 -3.92 30.39
N ASP A 82 3.59 -3.62 31.09
CA ASP A 82 3.01 -4.51 32.09
C ASP A 82 2.30 -5.74 31.46
N ASP A 83 1.88 -5.63 30.19
CA ASP A 83 1.20 -6.70 29.46
C ASP A 83 2.14 -7.55 28.58
N PHE A 84 3.49 -7.32 28.64
CA PHE A 84 4.51 -8.09 27.96
C PHE A 84 5.62 -8.53 28.91
N GLU A 85 6.01 -9.81 28.84
CA GLU A 85 7.05 -10.38 29.68
C GLU A 85 7.92 -11.34 28.86
N PHE A 86 9.24 -11.34 29.11
CA PHE A 86 10.16 -12.34 28.57
C PHE A 86 10.63 -13.29 29.69
N ILE A 87 10.53 -14.59 29.42
CA ILE A 87 10.95 -15.64 30.37
C ILE A 87 11.84 -16.66 29.67
N ASN A 88 12.97 -17.02 30.29
CA ASN A 88 13.83 -18.09 29.80
C ASN A 88 13.17 -19.47 29.99
N PHE A 89 13.57 -20.45 29.18
CA PHE A 89 13.10 -21.85 29.31
C PHE A 89 13.30 -22.43 30.71
N SER A 90 14.39 -22.05 31.39
CA SER A 90 14.72 -22.53 32.74
C SER A 90 13.70 -22.09 33.82
N SER A 91 13.01 -20.97 33.59
CA SER A 91 12.07 -20.39 34.55
C SER A 91 10.60 -20.68 34.21
N LEU A 92 10.31 -21.43 33.15
CA LEU A 92 8.94 -21.75 32.75
C LEU A 92 8.14 -22.54 33.80
N SER A 93 8.81 -23.33 34.62
CA SER A 93 8.16 -24.07 35.71
C SER A 93 7.64 -23.20 36.85
N GLU A 94 8.10 -21.94 36.93
CA GLU A 94 7.71 -20.96 37.94
C GLU A 94 6.47 -20.16 37.56
N LEU A 95 5.99 -20.27 36.30
CA LEU A 95 4.80 -19.58 35.83
C LEU A 95 3.56 -19.97 36.63
N SER A 96 2.86 -18.97 37.18
CA SER A 96 1.65 -19.18 37.97
C SER A 96 0.44 -19.47 37.10
N GLU A 97 0.25 -18.70 36.04
CA GLU A 97 -0.92 -18.76 35.18
C GLU A 97 -0.54 -18.67 33.70
N VAL A 98 -1.05 -19.61 32.92
CA VAL A 98 -0.98 -19.64 31.45
C VAL A 98 -2.28 -20.28 30.95
N ASP A 99 -3.02 -19.54 30.12
CA ASP A 99 -4.25 -20.06 29.51
C ASP A 99 -3.97 -20.80 28.20
N TYR A 100 -3.02 -20.29 27.40
CA TYR A 100 -2.72 -20.81 26.07
C TYR A 100 -1.23 -20.86 25.79
N ILE A 101 -0.80 -21.87 25.02
CA ILE A 101 0.55 -21.95 24.46
C ILE A 101 0.48 -21.87 22.94
N VAL A 102 1.33 -21.03 22.34
CA VAL A 102 1.52 -20.98 20.89
C VAL A 102 3.00 -21.20 20.59
N HIS A 103 3.32 -22.30 19.94
CA HIS A 103 4.65 -22.63 19.47
C HIS A 103 4.66 -22.43 17.95
N THR A 104 5.38 -21.42 17.46
CA THR A 104 5.43 -21.14 16.02
C THR A 104 6.46 -21.97 15.27
N GLY A 105 7.28 -22.73 15.99
CA GLY A 105 8.32 -23.57 15.41
C GLY A 105 9.31 -22.75 14.56
N ILE A 106 9.96 -23.42 13.66
CA ILE A 106 10.86 -22.83 12.64
C ILE A 106 10.16 -22.55 11.32
N CYS A 107 8.84 -22.42 11.35
CA CYS A 107 8.06 -22.14 10.14
C CYS A 107 8.65 -20.97 9.35
N SER A 108 8.85 -21.19 8.06
CA SER A 108 9.25 -20.18 7.08
C SER A 108 10.61 -19.51 7.31
N GLU A 109 11.54 -20.11 8.02
CA GLU A 109 12.90 -19.58 8.19
C GLU A 109 13.94 -20.35 7.37
N ASN A 110 14.83 -19.58 6.72
CA ASN A 110 16.06 -20.13 6.13
C ASN A 110 17.08 -20.35 7.24
N ILE A 111 17.44 -21.60 7.51
CA ILE A 111 18.32 -21.97 8.63
C ILE A 111 19.73 -22.20 8.09
N ASN A 112 20.66 -21.36 8.54
CA ASN A 112 22.08 -21.49 8.18
C ASN A 112 22.80 -22.59 8.97
N ASP A 113 22.25 -23.01 10.13
CA ASP A 113 22.81 -24.06 11.01
C ASP A 113 21.72 -25.06 11.40
N ASN A 114 21.59 -26.10 10.59
CA ASN A 114 20.54 -27.11 10.72
C ASN A 114 20.65 -27.89 12.05
N ILE A 115 21.83 -28.16 12.55
CA ILE A 115 22.02 -28.95 13.79
C ILE A 115 21.57 -28.14 14.99
N LYS A 116 21.94 -26.88 15.04
CA LYS A 116 21.55 -25.97 16.12
C LYS A 116 20.03 -25.76 16.13
N ALA A 117 19.44 -25.52 14.98
CA ALA A 117 17.99 -25.33 14.87
C ALA A 117 17.22 -26.57 15.34
N PHE A 118 17.67 -27.78 14.99
CA PHE A 118 17.06 -29.02 15.46
C PHE A 118 17.12 -29.13 16.99
N SER A 119 18.29 -28.84 17.56
CA SER A 119 18.48 -28.88 19.00
C SER A 119 17.62 -27.85 19.74
N ASP A 120 17.55 -26.61 19.21
CA ASP A 120 16.77 -25.53 19.78
C ASP A 120 15.26 -25.86 19.77
N GLU A 121 14.73 -26.41 18.68
CA GLU A 121 13.35 -26.84 18.58
C GLU A 121 12.98 -27.98 19.56
N ILE A 122 13.84 -29.00 19.68
CA ILE A 122 13.62 -30.09 20.66
C ILE A 122 13.63 -29.53 22.08
N ASN A 123 14.53 -28.60 22.39
CA ASN A 123 14.58 -27.96 23.71
C ASN A 123 13.34 -27.09 23.97
N ALA A 124 12.84 -26.38 22.96
CA ALA A 124 11.59 -25.61 23.06
C ALA A 124 10.40 -26.53 23.38
N VAL A 125 10.23 -27.64 22.63
CA VAL A 125 9.14 -28.60 22.89
C VAL A 125 9.25 -29.18 24.31
N LYS A 126 10.45 -29.57 24.77
CA LYS A 126 10.68 -30.07 26.14
C LYS A 126 10.28 -29.05 27.21
N ALA A 127 10.69 -27.81 27.06
CA ALA A 127 10.41 -26.72 27.99
C ALA A 127 8.90 -26.40 28.05
N LEU A 128 8.26 -26.22 26.90
CA LEU A 128 6.84 -25.91 26.79
C LEU A 128 5.96 -27.06 27.28
N ASN A 129 6.37 -28.33 27.06
CA ASN A 129 5.63 -29.50 27.51
C ASN A 129 5.49 -29.56 29.05
N VAL A 130 6.44 -29.04 29.79
CA VAL A 130 6.35 -28.92 31.26
C VAL A 130 5.16 -28.08 31.65
N VAL A 131 4.98 -26.91 31.02
CA VAL A 131 3.85 -26.01 31.27
C VAL A 131 2.54 -26.62 30.76
N ALA A 132 2.53 -27.12 29.52
CA ALA A 132 1.36 -27.71 28.90
C ALA A 132 0.74 -28.82 29.77
N LYS A 133 1.58 -29.74 30.25
CA LYS A 133 1.18 -30.87 31.09
C LYS A 133 0.73 -30.45 32.50
N SER A 134 1.50 -29.57 33.15
CA SER A 134 1.21 -29.19 34.56
C SER A 134 -0.06 -28.38 34.71
N LYS A 135 -0.45 -27.60 33.67
CA LYS A 135 -1.58 -26.67 33.69
C LYS A 135 -2.75 -27.16 32.82
N ASN A 136 -2.62 -28.28 32.11
CA ASN A 136 -3.60 -28.75 31.11
C ASN A 136 -3.95 -27.66 30.10
N VAL A 137 -2.93 -26.98 29.54
CA VAL A 137 -3.06 -25.79 28.71
C VAL A 137 -3.31 -26.17 27.27
N LYS A 138 -4.29 -25.55 26.65
CA LYS A 138 -4.54 -25.70 25.22
C LYS A 138 -3.37 -25.15 24.41
N THR A 139 -2.78 -26.00 23.57
CA THR A 139 -1.55 -25.73 22.84
C THR A 139 -1.80 -25.70 21.33
N VAL A 140 -1.23 -24.71 20.64
CA VAL A 140 -1.22 -24.59 19.18
C VAL A 140 0.22 -24.68 18.70
N LEU A 141 0.49 -25.65 17.83
CA LEU A 141 1.74 -25.77 17.08
C LEU A 141 1.54 -25.21 15.67
N LEU A 142 2.36 -24.27 15.23
CA LEU A 142 2.50 -23.97 13.83
C LEU A 142 3.59 -24.88 13.24
N SER A 143 3.17 -25.63 12.24
CA SER A 143 3.99 -26.42 11.32
C SER A 143 3.84 -25.81 9.93
N ASP A 144 4.52 -26.34 8.93
CA ASP A 144 4.40 -25.81 7.58
C ASP A 144 4.24 -26.92 6.52
N SER A 145 3.98 -26.50 5.28
CA SER A 145 3.70 -27.39 4.17
C SER A 145 4.91 -28.21 3.70
N ARG A 146 6.12 -27.94 4.20
CA ARG A 146 7.33 -28.77 3.94
C ARG A 146 7.18 -30.20 4.48
N ILE A 147 6.32 -30.40 5.47
CA ILE A 147 6.03 -31.73 6.02
C ILE A 147 5.60 -32.73 4.95
N TYR A 148 4.99 -32.23 3.86
CA TYR A 148 4.56 -33.07 2.75
C TYR A 148 5.70 -33.49 1.81
N GLY A 149 6.93 -33.05 2.05
CA GLY A 149 8.13 -33.44 1.30
C GLY A 149 8.34 -32.62 0.04
N THR A 150 8.88 -33.26 -1.00
CA THR A 150 9.14 -32.60 -2.28
C THR A 150 7.84 -32.29 -3.01
N PRO A 151 7.58 -31.02 -3.41
CA PRO A 151 6.39 -30.66 -4.17
C PRO A 151 6.25 -31.48 -5.44
N GLN A 152 5.09 -32.05 -5.69
CA GLN A 152 4.79 -32.81 -6.89
C GLN A 152 3.97 -31.98 -7.89
N PRO A 153 4.20 -32.12 -9.20
CA PRO A 153 3.37 -31.49 -10.21
C PRO A 153 1.89 -31.86 -10.01
N HIS A 154 1.02 -30.87 -10.05
CA HIS A 154 -0.44 -31.03 -9.96
C HIS A 154 -1.00 -31.58 -8.65
N ARG A 155 -0.18 -31.90 -7.64
CA ARG A 155 -0.66 -32.41 -6.35
C ARG A 155 -0.94 -31.28 -5.37
N ILE A 156 -2.10 -31.35 -4.71
CA ILE A 156 -2.52 -30.48 -3.61
C ILE A 156 -2.79 -31.40 -2.42
N TYR A 157 -2.05 -31.21 -1.33
CA TYR A 157 -2.08 -32.09 -0.18
C TYR A 157 -3.20 -31.74 0.80
N SER A 158 -3.84 -32.76 1.36
CA SER A 158 -4.73 -32.70 2.51
C SER A 158 -4.03 -33.19 3.78
N GLU A 159 -4.62 -32.95 4.95
CA GLU A 159 -3.99 -33.18 6.25
C GLU A 159 -3.66 -34.67 6.55
N ASN A 160 -4.35 -35.59 5.91
CA ASN A 160 -4.15 -37.04 6.11
C ASN A 160 -3.09 -37.65 5.16
N GLU A 161 -2.50 -36.82 4.32
CA GLU A 161 -1.47 -37.25 3.37
C GLU A 161 -0.07 -36.95 3.90
N TYR A 162 0.88 -37.78 3.46
CA TYR A 162 2.31 -37.57 3.67
C TYR A 162 2.98 -37.75 2.32
N GLY A 163 3.63 -36.70 1.86
CA GLY A 163 4.34 -36.74 0.58
C GLY A 163 5.66 -37.50 0.65
N GLU A 164 6.33 -37.54 -0.46
CA GLU A 164 7.61 -38.22 -0.61
C GLU A 164 8.78 -37.35 -0.13
N ALA A 165 9.64 -37.93 0.70
CA ALA A 165 10.90 -37.34 1.11
C ALA A 165 11.90 -38.48 1.36
N SER A 166 13.13 -38.29 0.94
CA SER A 166 14.21 -39.23 1.26
C SER A 166 14.43 -39.26 2.78
N VAL A 167 14.46 -40.45 3.36
CA VAL A 167 14.56 -40.61 4.83
C VAL A 167 15.95 -40.27 5.34
N CYS A 168 16.98 -40.38 4.49
CA CYS A 168 18.38 -40.27 4.90
C CYS A 168 19.20 -39.23 4.12
N SER A 169 18.54 -38.30 3.42
CA SER A 169 19.19 -37.23 2.67
C SER A 169 19.29 -35.96 3.50
N ALA A 170 20.43 -35.29 3.47
CA ALA A 170 20.59 -33.96 4.04
C ALA A 170 19.64 -32.92 3.41
N GLU A 171 19.23 -33.13 2.14
CA GLU A 171 18.28 -32.29 1.41
C GLU A 171 16.85 -32.39 1.97
N SER A 172 16.55 -33.45 2.74
CA SER A 172 15.25 -33.66 3.38
C SER A 172 15.18 -33.14 4.81
N TYR A 173 16.19 -32.43 5.28
CA TYR A 173 16.31 -31.99 6.66
C TYR A 173 15.05 -31.27 7.16
N ASP A 174 14.56 -30.29 6.43
CA ASP A 174 13.39 -29.48 6.81
C ASP A 174 12.14 -30.33 6.96
N VAL A 175 11.95 -31.29 6.05
CA VAL A 175 10.82 -32.23 6.08
C VAL A 175 10.90 -33.12 7.32
N GLN A 176 12.08 -33.67 7.62
CA GLN A 176 12.28 -34.56 8.76
C GLN A 176 12.15 -33.82 10.08
N LEU A 177 12.62 -32.56 10.14
CA LEU A 177 12.45 -31.73 11.32
C LEU A 177 10.97 -31.45 11.59
N ALA A 178 10.21 -31.00 10.60
CA ALA A 178 8.79 -30.74 10.73
C ALA A 178 8.03 -32.00 11.21
N ARG A 179 8.29 -33.15 10.60
CA ARG A 179 7.69 -34.45 10.99
C ARG A 179 8.07 -34.84 12.42
N THR A 180 9.31 -34.65 12.82
CA THR A 180 9.80 -34.96 14.17
C THR A 180 9.12 -34.08 15.21
N ILE A 181 9.02 -32.78 14.98
CA ILE A 181 8.39 -31.83 15.91
C ILE A 181 6.89 -32.13 16.07
N GLU A 182 6.16 -32.37 14.98
CA GLU A 182 4.74 -32.77 15.08
C GLU A 182 4.57 -34.08 15.84
N THR A 183 5.42 -35.07 15.56
CA THR A 183 5.38 -36.36 16.26
C THR A 183 5.66 -36.20 17.74
N PHE A 184 6.66 -35.39 18.10
CA PHE A 184 7.03 -35.16 19.47
C PHE A 184 5.92 -34.44 20.25
N TRP A 185 5.31 -33.41 19.69
CA TRP A 185 4.15 -32.73 20.28
C TRP A 185 2.94 -33.66 20.44
N ASN A 186 2.64 -34.50 19.46
CA ASN A 186 1.57 -35.50 19.55
C ASN A 186 1.84 -36.50 20.69
N CYS A 187 3.06 -36.96 20.85
CA CYS A 187 3.45 -37.82 21.98
C CYS A 187 3.30 -37.09 23.33
N CYS A 188 3.71 -35.81 23.40
CA CYS A 188 3.56 -34.99 24.60
C CYS A 188 2.10 -34.78 24.97
N ALA A 189 1.26 -34.42 24.01
CA ALA A 189 -0.17 -34.19 24.23
C ALA A 189 -0.89 -35.47 24.72
N LYS A 190 -0.60 -36.61 24.07
CA LYS A 190 -1.17 -37.91 24.46
C LYS A 190 -0.73 -38.33 25.86
N SER A 191 0.55 -38.17 26.21
CA SER A 191 1.09 -38.55 27.53
C SER A 191 0.71 -37.55 28.63
N GLY A 192 0.57 -36.27 28.28
CA GLY A 192 0.23 -35.18 29.19
C GLY A 192 -1.27 -34.93 29.36
N ASN A 193 -2.08 -35.53 28.49
CA ASN A 193 -3.55 -35.36 28.44
C ASN A 193 -3.99 -33.89 28.33
N PHE A 194 -3.34 -33.14 27.42
CA PHE A 194 -3.73 -31.77 27.12
C PHE A 194 -4.10 -31.60 25.64
N ASP A 195 -4.85 -30.55 25.33
CA ASP A 195 -5.35 -30.27 23.99
C ASP A 195 -4.26 -29.71 23.09
N LEU A 196 -4.05 -30.32 21.92
CA LEU A 196 -3.11 -29.88 20.89
C LEU A 196 -3.83 -29.64 19.57
N THR A 197 -3.58 -28.48 18.94
CA THR A 197 -3.96 -28.21 17.56
C THR A 197 -2.70 -27.95 16.73
N ILE A 198 -2.60 -28.59 15.58
CA ILE A 198 -1.47 -28.38 14.65
C ILE A 198 -1.98 -27.63 13.41
N LEU A 199 -1.34 -26.52 13.09
CA LEU A 199 -1.60 -25.70 11.90
C LEU A 199 -0.44 -25.82 10.93
N ARG A 200 -0.64 -26.49 9.80
CA ARG A 200 0.33 -26.58 8.69
C ARG A 200 0.11 -25.42 7.75
N THR A 201 0.96 -24.43 7.79
CA THR A 201 0.85 -23.24 6.97
C THR A 201 1.41 -23.46 5.56
N ALA A 202 0.80 -22.84 4.58
CA ALA A 202 1.40 -22.56 3.27
C ALA A 202 2.63 -21.64 3.43
N ILE A 203 3.30 -21.28 2.34
CA ILE A 203 4.36 -20.27 2.35
C ILE A 203 3.80 -18.97 2.89
N VAL A 204 4.32 -18.51 4.03
CA VAL A 204 3.81 -17.33 4.73
C VAL A 204 4.37 -16.07 4.08
N LEU A 205 3.46 -15.19 3.65
CA LEU A 205 3.77 -13.85 3.16
C LEU A 205 3.43 -12.82 4.24
N GLY A 206 4.29 -11.83 4.40
CA GLY A 206 4.05 -10.73 5.34
C GLY A 206 4.88 -9.51 4.99
N ALA A 207 4.26 -8.33 5.06
CA ALA A 207 4.88 -7.11 4.60
C ALA A 207 6.07 -6.68 5.46
N ASP A 208 5.91 -6.73 6.78
CA ASP A 208 6.88 -6.19 7.76
C ASP A 208 7.39 -7.25 8.76
N THR A 209 7.15 -8.52 8.46
CA THR A 209 7.45 -9.63 9.39
C THR A 209 8.93 -9.93 9.58
N GLY A 210 9.77 -9.51 8.64
CA GLY A 210 11.16 -9.94 8.55
C GLY A 210 11.34 -11.43 8.23
N ILE A 211 10.24 -12.17 7.97
CA ILE A 211 10.27 -13.53 7.42
C ILE A 211 10.80 -13.43 6.00
N LYS A 212 11.87 -14.18 5.71
CA LYS A 212 12.47 -14.20 4.38
C LYS A 212 11.94 -15.39 3.59
N THR A 213 11.49 -15.13 2.39
CA THR A 213 11.10 -16.12 1.40
C THR A 213 12.01 -16.01 0.17
N GLU A 214 11.99 -17.00 -0.68
CA GLU A 214 12.68 -16.95 -1.98
C GLU A 214 12.15 -15.85 -2.90
N LEU A 215 10.97 -15.30 -2.56
CA LEU A 215 10.36 -14.19 -3.30
C LEU A 215 10.87 -12.81 -2.86
N ASP A 216 11.60 -12.70 -1.75
CA ASP A 216 12.09 -11.40 -1.25
C ASP A 216 12.95 -10.67 -2.28
N PHE A 217 13.81 -11.40 -2.99
CA PHE A 217 14.60 -10.84 -4.08
C PHE A 217 13.71 -10.26 -5.20
N VAL A 218 12.61 -10.96 -5.53
CA VAL A 218 11.64 -10.48 -6.53
C VAL A 218 10.93 -9.22 -6.03
N PHE A 219 10.47 -9.21 -4.77
CA PHE A 219 9.82 -8.04 -4.18
C PHE A 219 10.75 -6.83 -4.09
N ASP A 220 12.02 -7.03 -3.72
CA ASP A 220 13.01 -5.96 -3.62
C ASP A 220 13.33 -5.35 -4.99
N ASN A 221 13.43 -6.16 -6.05
CA ASN A 221 13.66 -5.67 -7.41
C ASN A 221 12.43 -4.94 -7.96
N ILE A 222 11.22 -5.49 -7.75
CA ILE A 222 9.98 -4.82 -8.13
C ILE A 222 9.88 -3.46 -7.42
N ALA A 223 10.17 -3.40 -6.12
CA ALA A 223 10.15 -2.16 -5.35
C ALA A 223 11.17 -1.11 -5.83
N LYS A 224 12.25 -1.53 -6.50
CA LYS A 224 13.24 -0.65 -7.14
C LYS A 224 12.95 -0.35 -8.61
N ILE A 225 11.88 -0.92 -9.17
CA ILE A 225 11.52 -0.84 -10.60
C ILE A 225 12.63 -1.47 -11.48
N GLU A 226 13.25 -2.53 -10.99
CA GLU A 226 14.29 -3.28 -11.69
C GLU A 226 13.71 -4.58 -12.27
N LYS A 227 14.27 -5.02 -13.40
CA LYS A 227 13.95 -6.34 -13.95
C LYS A 227 14.44 -7.42 -13.03
N CYS A 228 13.67 -8.48 -12.87
CA CYS A 228 14.06 -9.63 -12.10
C CYS A 228 13.71 -10.95 -12.80
N VAL A 229 14.31 -12.02 -12.33
CA VAL A 229 14.12 -13.36 -12.85
C VAL A 229 13.49 -14.21 -11.76
N LEU A 230 12.35 -14.82 -12.06
CA LEU A 230 11.75 -15.87 -11.25
C LEU A 230 12.11 -17.23 -11.88
N PHE A 231 12.42 -18.22 -11.05
CA PHE A 231 12.72 -19.56 -11.55
C PHE A 231 11.47 -20.21 -12.19
N SER A 232 11.69 -21.06 -13.17
CA SER A 232 10.64 -21.81 -13.87
C SER A 232 10.42 -23.16 -13.20
N SER A 233 9.19 -23.46 -12.82
CA SER A 233 8.81 -24.76 -12.25
C SER A 233 7.39 -25.14 -12.70
N HIS A 234 7.18 -26.44 -12.97
CA HIS A 234 5.85 -27.00 -13.24
C HIS A 234 5.07 -27.34 -11.96
N LYS A 235 5.69 -27.15 -10.79
CA LYS A 235 5.09 -27.43 -9.50
C LYS A 235 4.13 -26.30 -9.08
N LYS A 236 3.20 -26.65 -8.21
CA LYS A 236 2.30 -25.68 -7.58
C LYS A 236 2.70 -25.43 -6.13
N TYR A 237 2.51 -24.21 -5.71
CA TYR A 237 2.80 -23.73 -4.35
C TYR A 237 1.57 -23.03 -3.81
N SER A 238 1.31 -23.21 -2.52
CA SER A 238 0.30 -22.43 -1.81
C SER A 238 0.95 -21.33 -0.97
N PHE A 239 0.26 -20.21 -0.88
CA PHE A 239 0.66 -19.05 -0.08
C PHE A 239 -0.41 -18.74 0.96
N VAL A 240 -0.01 -18.08 2.02
CA VAL A 240 -0.93 -17.53 3.04
C VAL A 240 -0.40 -16.21 3.55
N TYR A 241 -1.25 -15.21 3.68
CA TYR A 241 -0.85 -13.96 4.30
C TYR A 241 -0.86 -14.09 5.83
N ILE A 242 0.06 -13.41 6.51
CA ILE A 242 0.29 -13.55 7.95
C ILE A 242 -0.97 -13.30 8.79
N SER A 243 -1.85 -12.40 8.38
CA SER A 243 -3.11 -12.14 9.08
C SER A 243 -4.06 -13.35 9.09
N ASP A 244 -4.09 -14.16 8.01
CA ASP A 244 -4.85 -15.41 7.98
C ASP A 244 -4.23 -16.49 8.87
N VAL A 245 -2.90 -16.49 9.04
CA VAL A 245 -2.21 -17.36 10.02
C VAL A 245 -2.65 -16.99 11.45
N PHE A 246 -2.64 -15.71 11.79
CA PHE A 246 -3.10 -15.25 13.11
C PHE A 246 -4.57 -15.53 13.35
N ARG A 247 -5.40 -15.37 12.33
CA ARG A 247 -6.80 -15.76 12.38
C ARG A 247 -6.95 -17.24 12.71
N ALA A 248 -6.19 -18.11 12.04
CA ALA A 248 -6.20 -19.55 12.31
C ALA A 248 -5.74 -19.87 13.75
N ILE A 249 -4.73 -19.15 14.27
CA ILE A 249 -4.32 -19.28 15.69
C ILE A 249 -5.48 -18.92 16.62
N VAL A 250 -6.10 -17.75 16.44
CA VAL A 250 -7.22 -17.32 17.32
C VAL A 250 -8.38 -18.32 17.28
N TYR A 251 -8.75 -18.79 16.10
CA TYR A 251 -9.79 -19.84 15.97
C TYR A 251 -9.37 -21.15 16.62
N SER A 252 -8.09 -21.54 16.54
CA SER A 252 -7.56 -22.73 17.22
C SER A 252 -7.66 -22.61 18.72
N LEU A 253 -7.41 -21.44 19.27
CA LEU A 253 -7.50 -21.19 20.71
C LEU A 253 -8.96 -21.15 21.20
N THR A 254 -9.91 -20.72 20.37
CA THR A 254 -11.28 -20.39 20.81
C THR A 254 -12.36 -21.34 20.31
N THR A 255 -12.29 -21.84 19.08
CA THR A 255 -13.48 -22.39 18.40
C THR A 255 -13.28 -23.78 17.80
N ILE A 256 -12.18 -24.02 17.07
CA ILE A 256 -12.03 -25.25 16.30
C ILE A 256 -11.74 -26.46 17.17
N LYS A 257 -12.04 -27.63 16.63
CA LYS A 257 -11.81 -28.89 17.32
C LYS A 257 -10.33 -29.10 17.63
N THR A 258 -10.01 -29.37 18.86
CA THR A 258 -8.67 -29.71 19.34
C THR A 258 -8.25 -31.14 18.98
N ASN A 259 -6.98 -31.47 19.24
CA ASN A 259 -6.39 -32.79 18.93
C ASN A 259 -6.51 -33.14 17.44
N THR A 260 -6.31 -32.16 16.59
CA THR A 260 -6.52 -32.25 15.16
C THR A 260 -5.52 -31.37 14.42
N THR A 261 -5.11 -31.84 13.23
CA THR A 261 -4.27 -31.07 12.31
C THR A 261 -5.11 -30.36 11.25
N TYR A 262 -4.75 -29.15 10.90
CA TYR A 262 -5.38 -28.33 9.86
C TYR A 262 -4.33 -27.71 8.95
N ASN A 263 -4.61 -27.70 7.64
CA ASN A 263 -3.89 -26.90 6.67
C ASN A 263 -4.41 -25.47 6.64
N VAL A 264 -3.51 -24.50 6.44
CA VAL A 264 -3.82 -23.06 6.38
C VAL A 264 -3.19 -22.46 5.12
N SER A 265 -4.02 -22.08 4.14
CA SER A 265 -3.61 -21.39 2.90
C SER A 265 -4.52 -20.18 2.67
N GLY A 266 -4.09 -19.23 1.82
CA GLY A 266 -4.88 -18.06 1.45
C GLY A 266 -5.97 -18.34 0.41
N VAL A 267 -6.75 -17.32 0.07
CA VAL A 267 -7.77 -17.39 -0.99
C VAL A 267 -7.09 -17.42 -2.35
N ASN A 268 -7.48 -18.35 -3.22
CA ASN A 268 -6.93 -18.51 -4.58
C ASN A 268 -5.39 -18.51 -4.63
N SER A 269 -4.76 -18.99 -3.55
CA SER A 269 -3.33 -18.84 -3.31
C SER A 269 -2.47 -20.02 -3.79
N THR A 270 -3.07 -21.02 -4.45
CA THR A 270 -2.36 -22.18 -4.98
C THR A 270 -2.10 -22.01 -6.45
N VAL A 271 -0.87 -21.66 -6.80
CA VAL A 271 -0.46 -21.25 -8.16
C VAL A 271 0.83 -21.94 -8.62
N SER A 272 1.02 -22.04 -9.94
CA SER A 272 2.32 -22.35 -10.55
C SER A 272 3.19 -21.09 -10.62
N THR A 273 4.48 -21.26 -10.87
CA THR A 273 5.40 -20.11 -11.06
C THR A 273 5.00 -19.24 -12.26
N GLY A 274 4.44 -19.82 -13.33
CA GLY A 274 3.92 -19.05 -14.46
C GLY A 274 2.70 -18.19 -14.09
N MET A 275 1.78 -18.72 -13.27
CA MET A 275 0.66 -17.90 -12.74
C MET A 275 1.17 -16.83 -11.77
N LEU A 276 2.14 -17.15 -10.92
CA LEU A 276 2.76 -16.18 -10.01
C LEU A 276 3.43 -15.05 -10.79
N GLN A 277 4.16 -15.37 -11.86
CA GLN A 277 4.74 -14.38 -12.78
C GLN A 277 3.66 -13.47 -13.38
N ALA A 278 2.56 -14.06 -13.86
CA ALA A 278 1.48 -13.28 -14.46
C ALA A 278 0.86 -12.30 -13.46
N ILE A 279 0.57 -12.76 -12.23
CA ILE A 279 0.04 -11.91 -11.14
C ILE A 279 1.04 -10.79 -10.80
N LEU A 280 2.31 -11.11 -10.61
CA LEU A 280 3.34 -10.12 -10.28
C LEU A 280 3.55 -9.11 -11.41
N ASN A 281 3.49 -9.53 -12.68
CA ASN A 281 3.55 -8.62 -13.82
C ASN A 281 2.32 -7.70 -13.91
N ASP A 282 1.14 -8.20 -13.55
CA ASP A 282 -0.08 -7.40 -13.50
C ASP A 282 0.01 -6.35 -12.39
N ILE A 283 0.44 -6.76 -11.20
CA ILE A 283 0.71 -5.85 -10.07
C ILE A 283 1.74 -4.78 -10.46
N TYR A 284 2.81 -5.17 -11.14
CA TYR A 284 3.87 -4.25 -11.57
C TYR A 284 3.45 -3.37 -12.76
N GLY A 285 2.45 -3.80 -13.54
CA GLY A 285 1.93 -3.04 -14.70
C GLY A 285 2.74 -3.19 -15.98
N THR A 286 3.48 -4.27 -16.13
CA THR A 286 4.23 -4.61 -17.35
C THR A 286 4.35 -6.11 -17.53
N THR A 287 4.28 -6.57 -18.79
CA THR A 287 4.40 -7.98 -19.14
C THR A 287 5.86 -8.46 -19.26
N THR A 288 6.84 -7.59 -19.05
CA THR A 288 8.26 -7.89 -19.29
C THR A 288 9.18 -7.66 -18.10
N ALA A 289 8.64 -7.28 -16.93
CA ALA A 289 9.45 -6.96 -15.75
C ALA A 289 10.02 -8.22 -15.09
N ILE A 290 9.28 -9.32 -15.11
CA ILE A 290 9.67 -10.57 -14.47
C ILE A 290 9.76 -11.64 -15.54
N GLU A 291 10.95 -12.22 -15.69
CA GLU A 291 11.22 -13.30 -16.65
C GLU A 291 11.25 -14.63 -15.91
N LEU A 292 10.70 -15.69 -16.55
CA LEU A 292 10.89 -17.05 -16.06
C LEU A 292 12.17 -17.62 -16.68
N ASN A 293 13.20 -17.77 -15.85
CA ASN A 293 14.46 -18.35 -16.27
C ASN A 293 15.17 -19.00 -15.08
N GLY A 294 15.94 -20.04 -15.35
CA GLY A 294 16.77 -20.66 -14.32
C GLY A 294 16.11 -21.82 -13.58
N THR A 295 16.91 -22.45 -12.74
CA THR A 295 16.55 -23.58 -11.89
C THR A 295 16.38 -23.10 -10.45
N GLY A 296 15.31 -23.51 -9.80
CA GLY A 296 15.01 -23.20 -8.41
C GLY A 296 13.63 -23.70 -8.02
N GLU A 297 13.35 -23.72 -6.74
CA GLU A 297 12.07 -24.13 -6.18
C GLU A 297 11.75 -23.28 -4.96
N LEU A 298 10.46 -23.05 -4.71
CA LEU A 298 10.00 -22.49 -3.46
C LEU A 298 9.97 -23.60 -2.40
N ASN A 299 10.26 -23.20 -1.18
CA ASN A 299 10.31 -24.12 -0.05
C ASN A 299 8.93 -24.31 0.57
N GLY A 300 8.10 -25.17 -0.01
CA GLY A 300 6.75 -25.46 0.43
C GLY A 300 5.94 -26.27 -0.59
N CYS A 301 4.81 -26.78 -0.20
CA CYS A 301 3.90 -27.57 -1.01
C CYS A 301 2.55 -26.89 -1.25
N ALA A 302 1.87 -27.33 -2.30
CA ALA A 302 0.47 -26.96 -2.51
C ALA A 302 -0.43 -27.71 -1.51
N ILE A 303 -1.22 -26.97 -0.74
CA ILE A 303 -2.11 -27.51 0.28
C ILE A 303 -3.52 -26.91 0.14
N ASN A 304 -4.55 -27.63 0.63
CA ASN A 304 -5.89 -27.09 0.73
C ASN A 304 -6.29 -26.86 2.20
N SER A 305 -7.06 -25.81 2.45
CA SER A 305 -7.57 -25.42 3.78
C SER A 305 -9.07 -25.67 3.96
N ASN A 306 -9.65 -26.56 3.18
CA ASN A 306 -11.09 -26.85 3.24
C ASN A 306 -11.53 -27.31 4.63
N LYS A 307 -10.71 -28.09 5.32
CA LYS A 307 -11.03 -28.64 6.65
C LYS A 307 -11.19 -27.53 7.70
N ILE A 308 -10.26 -26.57 7.78
CA ILE A 308 -10.36 -25.47 8.75
C ILE A 308 -11.53 -24.53 8.42
N ALA A 309 -11.82 -24.35 7.12
CA ALA A 309 -12.94 -23.52 6.66
C ALA A 309 -14.31 -24.05 7.15
N THR A 310 -14.48 -25.38 7.34
CA THR A 310 -15.72 -25.95 7.88
C THR A 310 -16.03 -25.49 9.31
N TYR A 311 -15.05 -24.98 10.03
CA TYR A 311 -15.18 -24.41 11.37
C TYR A 311 -15.32 -22.89 11.38
N GLY A 312 -15.59 -22.26 10.23
CA GLY A 312 -15.76 -20.82 10.09
C GLY A 312 -14.44 -20.03 9.87
N CYS A 313 -13.29 -20.69 9.93
CA CYS A 313 -11.99 -20.08 9.66
C CYS A 313 -11.62 -20.21 8.17
N ALA A 314 -12.44 -19.63 7.29
CA ALA A 314 -12.08 -19.53 5.89
C ALA A 314 -11.01 -18.44 5.70
N PRO A 315 -10.00 -18.63 4.83
CA PRO A 315 -9.03 -17.59 4.54
C PRO A 315 -9.72 -16.34 3.98
N ALA A 316 -9.15 -15.16 4.24
CA ALA A 316 -9.74 -13.88 3.88
C ALA A 316 -8.89 -13.09 2.87
N VAL A 317 -7.57 -13.24 2.89
CA VAL A 317 -6.65 -12.51 2.01
C VAL A 317 -6.37 -13.33 0.75
N ASN A 318 -6.60 -12.73 -0.42
CA ASN A 318 -6.22 -13.34 -1.69
C ASN A 318 -4.74 -13.13 -2.00
N LEU A 319 -4.20 -13.94 -2.92
CA LEU A 319 -2.77 -13.90 -3.26
C LEU A 319 -2.33 -12.55 -3.83
N GLU A 320 -3.13 -11.93 -4.69
CA GLU A 320 -2.81 -10.63 -5.30
C GLU A 320 -2.62 -9.56 -4.23
N THR A 321 -3.59 -9.43 -3.31
CA THR A 321 -3.50 -8.50 -2.17
C THR A 321 -2.29 -8.80 -1.28
N ALA A 322 -2.00 -10.06 -0.99
CA ALA A 322 -0.84 -10.45 -0.19
C ALA A 322 0.48 -10.02 -0.84
N LEU A 323 0.62 -10.26 -2.14
CA LEU A 323 1.80 -9.85 -2.92
C LEU A 323 1.92 -8.33 -3.01
N GLU A 324 0.82 -7.62 -3.28
CA GLU A 324 0.79 -6.16 -3.27
C GLU A 324 1.30 -5.58 -1.95
N LEU A 325 0.79 -6.06 -0.81
CA LEU A 325 1.21 -5.60 0.51
C LEU A 325 2.70 -5.83 0.76
N CYS A 326 3.24 -7.00 0.37
CA CYS A 326 4.66 -7.29 0.47
C CYS A 326 5.54 -6.35 -0.36
N ILE A 327 5.12 -6.03 -1.58
CA ILE A 327 5.85 -5.12 -2.47
C ILE A 327 5.74 -3.68 -1.95
N MET A 328 4.55 -3.25 -1.53
CA MET A 328 4.33 -1.90 -0.99
C MET A 328 5.17 -1.62 0.26
N SER A 329 5.32 -2.59 1.15
CA SER A 329 6.18 -2.45 2.32
C SER A 329 7.65 -2.18 1.94
N ARG A 330 8.16 -2.89 0.91
CA ARG A 330 9.52 -2.64 0.41
C ARG A 330 9.66 -1.26 -0.24
N MET A 331 8.63 -0.79 -0.93
CA MET A 331 8.59 0.56 -1.51
C MET A 331 8.65 1.64 -0.45
N LYS A 332 7.93 1.49 0.68
CA LYS A 332 8.00 2.42 1.83
C LYS A 332 9.41 2.56 2.39
N ASN A 333 10.18 1.48 2.42
CA ASN A 333 11.54 1.46 2.94
C ASN A 333 12.58 2.02 1.96
N ASN A 334 12.22 2.24 0.70
CA ASN A 334 13.11 2.79 -0.31
C ASN A 334 13.11 4.33 -0.22
N LYS A 335 14.22 4.94 0.23
CA LYS A 335 14.37 6.40 0.42
C LYS A 335 14.08 7.26 -0.81
N ALA A 336 14.15 6.69 -2.02
CA ALA A 336 13.81 7.36 -3.27
C ALA A 336 12.30 7.55 -3.51
N MET A 337 11.44 6.86 -2.75
CA MET A 337 9.99 6.80 -2.94
C MET A 337 9.20 7.25 -1.71
N ARG A 338 9.82 8.03 -0.80
CA ARG A 338 9.17 8.45 0.44
C ARG A 338 8.17 9.59 0.21
N LEU A 339 6.97 9.22 -0.20
CA LEU A 339 5.77 9.90 0.29
C LEU A 339 5.05 8.93 1.24
N PRO A 340 4.66 9.39 2.43
CA PRO A 340 3.84 8.55 3.29
C PRO A 340 2.52 8.29 2.59
N HIS A 341 2.25 7.03 2.22
CA HIS A 341 0.96 6.63 1.69
C HIS A 341 -0.05 6.64 2.84
N SER A 342 -1.24 7.18 2.61
CA SER A 342 -2.35 6.98 3.53
C SER A 342 -2.75 5.52 3.50
N HIS A 343 -2.73 4.85 4.64
CA HIS A 343 -3.41 3.57 4.80
C HIS A 343 -4.92 3.80 4.92
N GLU A 344 -5.72 2.80 4.56
CA GLU A 344 -7.18 2.90 4.64
C GLU A 344 -7.64 3.55 5.95
N GLY A 345 -8.25 4.73 5.83
CA GLY A 345 -8.79 5.50 6.94
C GLY A 345 -7.85 6.49 7.63
N ARG A 346 -6.61 6.71 7.15
CA ARG A 346 -5.70 7.73 7.70
C ARG A 346 -5.06 8.57 6.62
N MET A 347 -5.35 9.86 6.63
CA MET A 347 -4.67 10.83 5.77
C MET A 347 -3.22 11.06 6.21
N THR A 348 -2.33 11.24 5.24
CA THR A 348 -0.97 11.75 5.49
C THR A 348 -1.01 13.19 5.96
N SER A 349 0.07 13.70 6.58
CA SER A 349 0.17 15.13 6.93
C SER A 349 -0.04 16.04 5.72
N ILE A 350 0.44 15.64 4.54
CA ILE A 350 0.21 16.37 3.27
C ILE A 350 -1.27 16.41 2.94
N GLN A 351 -1.95 15.27 2.95
CA GLN A 351 -3.39 15.17 2.64
C GLN A 351 -4.25 15.92 3.67
N GLN A 352 -3.86 15.93 4.95
CA GLN A 352 -4.52 16.73 6.00
C GLN A 352 -4.46 18.23 5.67
N VAL A 353 -3.29 18.71 5.25
CA VAL A 353 -3.10 20.10 4.86
C VAL A 353 -3.89 20.43 3.58
N LEU A 354 -3.86 19.55 2.58
CA LEU A 354 -4.62 19.71 1.34
C LEU A 354 -6.13 19.74 1.59
N LEU A 355 -6.63 18.92 2.52
CA LEU A 355 -8.02 18.95 2.93
C LEU A 355 -8.39 20.27 3.60
N ALA A 356 -7.55 20.79 4.50
CA ALA A 356 -7.77 22.10 5.11
C ALA A 356 -7.89 23.21 4.05
N TYR A 357 -7.09 23.12 2.99
CA TYR A 357 -7.15 24.07 1.87
C TYR A 357 -8.37 23.90 1.01
N LEU A 358 -8.76 22.68 0.75
CA LEU A 358 -9.99 22.38 0.01
C LEU A 358 -11.23 22.94 0.74
N LEU A 359 -11.27 22.83 2.07
CA LEU A 359 -12.32 23.42 2.91
C LEU A 359 -12.33 24.95 2.83
N GLU A 360 -11.16 25.60 2.81
CA GLU A 360 -11.07 27.04 2.70
C GLU A 360 -11.49 27.53 1.30
N VAL A 361 -11.13 26.81 0.24
CA VAL A 361 -11.61 27.09 -1.11
C VAL A 361 -13.11 26.93 -1.21
N ASP A 362 -13.67 25.86 -0.62
CA ASP A 362 -15.12 25.64 -0.56
C ASP A 362 -15.85 26.77 0.16
N ARG A 363 -15.30 27.25 1.29
CA ARG A 363 -15.82 28.41 2.02
C ARG A 363 -15.89 29.67 1.16
N ILE A 364 -14.81 29.96 0.42
CA ILE A 364 -14.72 31.13 -0.47
C ILE A 364 -15.74 30.98 -1.62
N CYS A 365 -15.78 29.84 -2.26
CA CYS A 365 -16.67 29.57 -3.38
C CYS A 365 -18.14 29.69 -2.98
N LYS A 366 -18.53 29.13 -1.83
CA LYS A 366 -19.89 29.24 -1.29
C LYS A 366 -20.25 30.69 -0.95
N LYS A 367 -19.35 31.42 -0.27
CA LYS A 367 -19.57 32.83 0.12
C LYS A 367 -19.83 33.74 -1.09
N HIS A 368 -19.14 33.49 -2.21
CA HIS A 368 -19.17 34.34 -3.38
C HIS A 368 -19.99 33.76 -4.54
N ASN A 369 -20.72 32.68 -4.33
CA ASN A 369 -21.48 31.98 -5.36
C ASN A 369 -20.63 31.70 -6.61
N ILE A 370 -19.49 31.01 -6.41
CA ILE A 370 -18.55 30.55 -7.44
C ILE A 370 -18.75 29.06 -7.60
N LYS A 371 -19.05 28.61 -8.81
CA LYS A 371 -19.21 27.19 -9.09
C LYS A 371 -17.86 26.54 -9.35
N TYR A 372 -17.61 25.44 -8.67
CA TYR A 372 -16.43 24.61 -8.86
C TYR A 372 -16.79 23.14 -8.71
N PHE A 373 -15.85 22.25 -9.06
CA PHE A 373 -15.94 20.81 -8.85
C PHE A 373 -14.58 20.28 -8.42
N LEU A 374 -14.57 19.17 -7.69
CA LEU A 374 -13.34 18.39 -7.56
C LEU A 374 -12.87 17.98 -8.95
N GLY A 375 -11.56 18.01 -9.18
CA GLY A 375 -10.92 17.71 -10.46
C GLY A 375 -10.00 16.51 -10.41
N GLY A 376 -9.55 16.03 -11.55
CA GLY A 376 -8.45 15.08 -11.67
C GLY A 376 -8.49 13.88 -10.74
N GLY A 377 -7.38 13.63 -10.09
CA GLY A 377 -7.22 12.59 -9.08
C GLY A 377 -8.12 12.79 -7.86
N THR A 378 -8.36 14.03 -7.45
CA THR A 378 -9.24 14.34 -6.31
C THR A 378 -10.69 13.94 -6.56
N LEU A 379 -11.21 14.15 -7.79
CA LEU A 379 -12.53 13.66 -8.18
C LEU A 379 -12.59 12.13 -8.17
N LEU A 380 -11.59 11.48 -8.76
CA LEU A 380 -11.48 10.02 -8.78
C LEU A 380 -11.43 9.47 -7.34
N GLY A 381 -10.67 10.10 -6.46
CA GLY A 381 -10.60 9.78 -5.04
C GLY A 381 -11.95 9.88 -4.34
N ALA A 382 -12.69 10.98 -4.57
CA ALA A 382 -14.02 11.20 -4.02
C ALA A 382 -15.00 10.06 -4.37
N ILE A 383 -15.00 9.62 -5.62
CA ILE A 383 -15.92 8.57 -6.09
C ILE A 383 -15.49 7.19 -5.64
N ARG A 384 -14.22 6.81 -5.84
CA ARG A 384 -13.71 5.46 -5.61
C ARG A 384 -13.34 5.19 -4.15
N HIS A 385 -12.72 6.15 -3.46
CA HIS A 385 -12.15 5.98 -2.12
C HIS A 385 -12.94 6.72 -1.01
N LYS A 386 -13.88 7.60 -1.37
CA LYS A 386 -14.58 8.51 -0.45
C LYS A 386 -13.63 9.52 0.23
N GLY A 387 -12.47 9.76 -0.37
CA GLY A 387 -11.38 10.58 0.14
C GLY A 387 -10.23 10.65 -0.86
N PHE A 388 -9.04 10.98 -0.40
CA PHE A 388 -7.85 10.96 -1.24
C PHE A 388 -7.56 9.55 -1.77
N ILE A 389 -7.01 9.48 -2.97
CA ILE A 389 -6.33 8.26 -3.42
C ILE A 389 -5.12 8.05 -2.48
N PRO A 390 -4.91 6.84 -1.91
CA PRO A 390 -3.91 6.62 -0.86
C PRO A 390 -2.49 7.09 -1.18
N TRP A 391 -2.10 7.06 -2.45
CA TRP A 391 -0.78 7.47 -2.94
C TRP A 391 -0.78 8.85 -3.63
N ASP A 392 -1.85 9.62 -3.50
CA ASP A 392 -1.95 10.95 -4.09
C ASP A 392 -1.29 12.01 -3.20
N ASP A 393 -0.57 12.90 -3.82
CA ASP A 393 0.26 13.93 -3.18
C ASP A 393 -0.16 15.36 -3.53
N ASP A 394 -1.28 15.50 -4.25
CA ASP A 394 -1.85 16.78 -4.64
C ASP A 394 -3.37 16.83 -4.44
N ALA A 395 -3.96 17.97 -4.72
CA ALA A 395 -5.39 18.16 -4.78
C ALA A 395 -5.74 19.14 -5.87
N ASP A 396 -6.78 18.79 -6.62
CA ASP A 396 -7.22 19.50 -7.80
C ASP A 396 -8.68 19.91 -7.70
N ILE A 397 -8.97 21.14 -8.13
CA ILE A 397 -10.33 21.55 -8.49
C ILE A 397 -10.39 22.06 -9.91
N MET A 398 -11.58 22.04 -10.47
CA MET A 398 -11.85 22.56 -11.79
C MET A 398 -13.01 23.56 -11.80
N MET A 399 -12.88 24.57 -12.64
CA MET A 399 -13.87 25.63 -12.82
C MET A 399 -14.07 25.94 -14.30
N LEU A 400 -15.25 26.40 -14.66
CA LEU A 400 -15.46 27.06 -15.95
C LEU A 400 -14.80 28.45 -15.95
N ARG A 401 -14.41 28.95 -17.12
CA ARG A 401 -13.69 30.22 -17.28
C ARG A 401 -14.32 31.41 -16.54
N GLU A 402 -15.63 31.51 -16.51
CA GLU A 402 -16.32 32.62 -15.86
C GLU A 402 -16.16 32.59 -14.34
N ASP A 403 -16.33 31.43 -13.75
CA ASP A 403 -16.14 31.20 -12.33
C ASP A 403 -14.65 31.29 -11.94
N TYR A 404 -13.75 30.74 -12.76
CA TYR A 404 -12.31 30.85 -12.59
C TYR A 404 -11.83 32.30 -12.57
N ASP A 405 -12.24 33.11 -13.55
CA ASP A 405 -11.87 34.53 -13.61
C ASP A 405 -12.40 35.32 -12.38
N LYS A 406 -13.59 34.95 -11.86
CA LYS A 406 -14.16 35.51 -10.65
C LYS A 406 -13.37 35.08 -9.41
N PHE A 407 -13.04 33.79 -9.32
CA PHE A 407 -12.24 33.22 -8.24
C PHE A 407 -10.86 33.86 -8.14
N CYS A 408 -10.13 33.99 -9.25
CA CYS A 408 -8.80 34.60 -9.29
C CYS A 408 -8.77 36.05 -8.79
N LYS A 409 -9.88 36.80 -8.89
CA LYS A 409 -10.00 38.17 -8.37
C LYS A 409 -10.29 38.23 -6.86
N ILE A 410 -10.97 37.25 -6.33
CA ILE A 410 -11.50 37.23 -4.98
C ILE A 410 -10.58 36.47 -4.02
N ALA A 411 -10.18 35.26 -4.39
CA ALA A 411 -9.46 34.34 -3.53
C ALA A 411 -8.16 34.92 -2.93
N PRO A 412 -7.30 35.68 -3.66
CA PRO A 412 -6.09 36.26 -3.09
C PRO A 412 -6.33 37.18 -1.89
N LYS A 413 -7.54 37.70 -1.74
CA LYS A 413 -7.92 38.63 -0.64
C LYS A 413 -8.56 37.92 0.53
N GLU A 414 -9.06 36.71 0.32
CA GLU A 414 -9.82 35.93 1.29
C GLU A 414 -9.05 34.75 1.88
N MET A 415 -7.97 34.32 1.19
CA MET A 415 -7.14 33.19 1.66
C MET A 415 -6.30 33.56 2.87
N PRO A 416 -6.00 32.59 3.76
CA PRO A 416 -5.12 32.79 4.89
C PRO A 416 -3.73 33.30 4.46
N PRO A 417 -3.06 34.14 5.27
CA PRO A 417 -1.72 34.67 4.96
C PRO A 417 -0.62 33.59 4.89
N THR A 418 -0.92 32.38 5.35
CA THR A 418 -0.05 31.20 5.22
C THR A 418 0.05 30.67 3.80
N MET A 419 -0.78 31.18 2.89
CA MET A 419 -0.85 30.77 1.50
C MET A 419 -0.49 31.91 0.54
N THR A 420 0.15 31.57 -0.55
CA THR A 420 0.42 32.45 -1.68
C THR A 420 -0.40 32.01 -2.90
N PHE A 421 -1.17 32.93 -3.47
CA PHE A 421 -1.86 32.71 -4.74
C PHE A 421 -0.87 32.89 -5.89
N GLN A 422 -0.54 31.79 -6.56
CA GLN A 422 0.44 31.77 -7.64
C GLN A 422 -0.25 31.68 -9.00
N THR A 423 0.05 32.66 -9.84
CA THR A 423 -0.27 32.72 -11.28
C THR A 423 0.92 33.33 -11.99
N ASN A 424 0.93 33.34 -13.31
CA ASN A 424 1.92 34.07 -14.09
C ASN A 424 1.88 35.60 -13.91
N GLU A 425 0.82 36.15 -13.31
CA GLU A 425 0.69 37.57 -13.00
C GLU A 425 1.29 37.92 -11.61
N THR A 426 1.14 36.99 -10.64
CA THR A 426 1.61 37.19 -9.25
C THR A 426 3.03 36.70 -9.01
N ASP A 427 3.47 35.67 -9.73
CA ASP A 427 4.83 35.13 -9.69
C ASP A 427 5.46 35.19 -11.09
N LYS A 428 6.42 36.07 -11.29
CA LYS A 428 7.10 36.29 -12.57
C LYS A 428 7.88 35.08 -13.10
N ASN A 429 8.14 34.11 -12.23
CA ASN A 429 8.84 32.88 -12.56
C ASN A 429 7.85 31.73 -12.83
N CYS A 430 6.54 31.96 -12.65
CA CYS A 430 5.47 31.03 -12.98
C CYS A 430 4.91 31.30 -14.38
N PHE A 431 4.76 30.27 -15.20
CA PHE A 431 4.23 30.37 -16.57
C PHE A 431 3.10 29.39 -16.83
N TYR A 432 2.57 28.79 -15.80
CA TYR A 432 1.30 28.08 -15.90
C TYR A 432 0.15 29.07 -16.12
N GLU A 433 -0.74 28.76 -17.05
CA GLU A 433 -1.96 29.53 -17.32
C GLU A 433 -3.16 28.99 -16.48
N PHE A 434 -2.85 28.35 -15.34
CA PHE A 434 -3.80 27.99 -14.31
C PHE A 434 -3.26 28.43 -12.94
N ALA A 435 -4.14 28.62 -11.99
CA ALA A 435 -3.78 29.11 -10.67
C ALA A 435 -3.39 27.96 -9.74
N LYS A 436 -2.49 28.29 -8.80
CA LYS A 436 -2.14 27.41 -7.68
C LYS A 436 -2.23 28.17 -6.35
N PHE A 437 -2.62 27.49 -5.30
CA PHE A 437 -2.26 27.93 -3.96
C PHE A 437 -0.98 27.23 -3.53
N ARG A 438 -0.05 27.99 -2.98
CA ARG A 438 1.20 27.49 -2.43
C ARG A 438 1.25 27.72 -0.93
N LEU A 439 1.60 26.70 -0.17
CA LEU A 439 1.83 26.82 1.26
C LEU A 439 3.17 27.49 1.51
N ASN A 440 3.14 28.60 2.26
CA ASN A 440 4.35 29.30 2.66
C ASN A 440 5.13 28.46 3.70
N ASP A 441 6.43 28.70 3.80
CA ASP A 441 7.33 28.00 4.72
C ASP A 441 7.39 26.47 4.50
N THR A 442 7.09 25.99 3.29
CA THR A 442 7.22 24.59 2.90
C THR A 442 7.99 24.47 1.58
N VAL A 443 8.56 23.29 1.34
CA VAL A 443 9.21 22.95 0.08
C VAL A 443 8.63 21.63 -0.44
N PHE A 444 8.03 21.68 -1.61
CA PHE A 444 7.54 20.52 -2.34
C PHE A 444 8.09 20.59 -3.77
N ALA A 445 9.36 20.24 -3.88
CA ALA A 445 10.13 20.46 -5.10
C ALA A 445 10.18 19.20 -5.95
N THR A 446 9.73 19.31 -7.19
CA THR A 446 9.90 18.28 -8.22
C THR A 446 11.26 18.42 -8.91
N SER A 447 11.64 17.40 -9.71
CA SER A 447 12.85 17.46 -10.56
C SER A 447 12.88 18.73 -11.45
N PHE A 448 11.72 19.20 -11.82
CA PHE A 448 11.50 20.42 -12.57
C PHE A 448 11.85 21.70 -11.78
N ALA A 449 11.54 21.75 -10.50
CA ALA A 449 11.85 22.90 -9.64
C ALA A 449 13.35 23.14 -9.46
N LYS A 450 14.19 22.10 -9.56
CA LYS A 450 15.66 22.23 -9.50
C LYS A 450 16.23 23.11 -10.60
N THR A 451 15.59 23.13 -11.75
CA THR A 451 16.04 23.89 -12.93
C THR A 451 15.50 25.32 -12.97
N HIS A 452 14.55 25.68 -12.07
CA HIS A 452 13.80 26.94 -12.10
C HIS A 452 13.89 27.66 -10.75
N LYS A 453 15.05 28.26 -10.51
CA LYS A 453 15.33 29.03 -9.29
C LYS A 453 14.45 30.27 -9.23
N GLY A 454 13.83 30.47 -8.06
CA GLY A 454 13.03 31.68 -7.76
C GLY A 454 11.51 31.53 -7.94
N MET A 455 11.00 30.39 -8.41
CA MET A 455 9.58 30.08 -8.36
C MET A 455 9.21 29.61 -6.95
N HIS A 456 8.03 29.98 -6.46
CA HIS A 456 7.53 29.46 -5.20
C HIS A 456 7.24 27.95 -5.32
N ASN A 457 7.92 27.14 -4.53
CA ASN A 457 7.90 25.67 -4.58
C ASN A 457 7.30 25.03 -3.32
N GLY A 458 6.44 25.74 -2.59
CA GLY A 458 5.69 25.16 -1.48
C GLY A 458 4.65 24.12 -1.93
N LEU A 459 4.12 23.33 -0.99
CA LEU A 459 3.03 22.39 -1.26
C LEU A 459 1.91 23.09 -2.04
N ALA A 460 1.44 22.45 -3.11
CA ALA A 460 0.51 23.05 -4.07
C ALA A 460 -0.89 22.48 -3.98
N PHE A 461 -1.85 23.32 -4.30
CA PHE A 461 -3.23 22.99 -4.58
C PHE A 461 -3.58 23.59 -5.96
N ASP A 462 -4.03 22.78 -6.90
CA ASP A 462 -4.17 23.18 -8.29
C ASP A 462 -5.62 23.55 -8.65
N ILE A 463 -5.77 24.63 -9.43
CA ILE A 463 -7.06 25.17 -9.83
C ILE A 463 -7.09 25.24 -11.35
N PHE A 464 -7.67 24.22 -11.97
CA PHE A 464 -7.77 24.11 -13.42
C PHE A 464 -8.94 24.90 -13.98
N CYS A 465 -8.72 25.52 -15.12
CA CYS A 465 -9.74 26.21 -15.88
C CYS A 465 -10.10 25.45 -17.14
N HIS A 466 -11.39 25.19 -17.32
CA HIS A 466 -11.91 24.58 -18.54
C HIS A 466 -12.53 25.65 -19.44
N ASP A 467 -12.03 25.72 -20.66
CA ASP A 467 -12.39 26.71 -21.65
C ASP A 467 -13.33 26.15 -22.73
N LYS A 468 -14.16 27.01 -23.28
CA LYS A 468 -14.99 26.67 -24.44
C LYS A 468 -14.11 26.44 -25.68
N THR A 469 -14.53 25.53 -26.56
CA THR A 469 -13.87 25.30 -27.85
C THR A 469 -14.83 25.27 -29.02
N ALA A 470 -14.33 24.98 -30.23
CA ALA A 470 -15.12 24.87 -31.42
C ALA A 470 -16.14 23.73 -31.35
N ASN A 471 -17.30 23.87 -32.04
CA ASN A 471 -18.31 22.80 -32.11
C ASN A 471 -17.96 21.76 -33.18
N SER A 472 -17.19 22.12 -34.21
CA SER A 472 -16.79 21.18 -35.26
C SER A 472 -15.48 20.50 -34.94
N LYS A 473 -15.33 19.24 -35.31
CA LYS A 473 -14.07 18.46 -35.08
C LYS A 473 -12.84 19.11 -35.72
N LEU A 474 -13.00 19.73 -36.93
CA LEU A 474 -11.90 20.44 -37.57
C LEU A 474 -11.51 21.69 -36.78
N GLY A 475 -12.48 22.47 -36.30
CA GLY A 475 -12.24 23.65 -35.45
C GLY A 475 -11.58 23.28 -34.13
N GLN A 476 -11.96 22.14 -33.51
CA GLN A 476 -11.30 21.60 -32.30
C GLN A 476 -9.85 21.25 -32.56
N LYS A 477 -9.56 20.52 -33.66
CA LYS A 477 -8.18 20.17 -34.04
C LYS A 477 -7.31 21.41 -34.27
N LEU A 478 -7.85 22.42 -34.94
CA LEU A 478 -7.13 23.69 -35.18
C LEU A 478 -6.89 24.43 -33.86
N HIS A 479 -7.89 24.51 -32.98
CA HIS A 479 -7.74 25.15 -31.66
C HIS A 479 -6.71 24.44 -30.78
N ILE A 480 -6.76 23.11 -30.72
CA ILE A 480 -5.77 22.29 -30.02
C ILE A 480 -4.37 22.50 -30.61
N GLY A 481 -4.24 22.50 -31.94
CA GLY A 481 -2.97 22.74 -32.62
C GLY A 481 -2.36 24.11 -32.29
N MET A 482 -3.18 25.17 -32.28
CA MET A 482 -2.77 26.51 -31.87
C MET A 482 -2.37 26.56 -30.39
N THR A 483 -3.11 25.89 -29.52
CA THR A 483 -2.80 25.81 -28.09
C THR A 483 -1.48 25.09 -27.86
N LEU A 484 -1.27 23.95 -28.50
CA LEU A 484 -0.01 23.21 -28.42
C LEU A 484 1.19 24.01 -28.94
N PHE A 485 1.03 24.72 -30.04
CA PHE A 485 2.05 25.59 -30.59
C PHE A 485 2.42 26.71 -29.62
N THR A 486 1.43 27.42 -29.07
CA THR A 486 1.67 28.51 -28.12
C THR A 486 2.21 28.01 -26.78
N ARG A 487 1.76 26.83 -26.29
CA ARG A 487 2.38 26.15 -25.14
C ARG A 487 3.84 25.83 -25.41
N ALA A 488 4.17 25.26 -26.57
CA ALA A 488 5.56 24.94 -26.94
C ALA A 488 6.44 26.18 -26.97
N LEU A 489 5.95 27.33 -27.46
CA LEU A 489 6.68 28.59 -27.42
C LEU A 489 7.03 29.02 -25.99
N VAL A 490 6.07 28.91 -25.06
CA VAL A 490 6.24 29.26 -23.65
C VAL A 490 7.20 28.28 -22.98
N PHE A 491 6.92 26.99 -23.04
CA PHE A 491 7.72 25.95 -22.34
C PHE A 491 9.14 25.83 -22.85
N ASN A 492 9.36 25.90 -24.17
CA ASN A 492 10.69 25.80 -24.74
C ASN A 492 11.56 27.02 -24.38
N LYS A 493 10.97 28.20 -24.36
CA LYS A 493 11.68 29.41 -23.98
C LYS A 493 12.06 29.42 -22.51
N TRP A 494 11.19 28.90 -21.70
CA TRP A 494 11.35 28.83 -20.26
C TRP A 494 12.33 27.73 -19.82
N ASN A 495 12.25 26.53 -20.40
CA ASN A 495 13.09 25.38 -20.03
C ASN A 495 14.57 25.53 -20.43
N ASN A 496 14.93 26.48 -21.23
CA ASN A 496 16.27 26.65 -21.81
C ASN A 496 16.92 25.34 -22.31
N ARG A 497 16.13 24.26 -22.47
CA ARG A 497 16.62 22.97 -22.97
C ARG A 497 16.84 23.05 -24.46
N LYS A 498 18.05 22.71 -24.90
CA LYS A 498 18.28 22.30 -26.29
C LYS A 498 17.50 21.02 -26.51
N VAL A 499 16.66 20.98 -27.53
CA VAL A 499 15.95 19.76 -27.92
C VAL A 499 16.99 18.82 -28.53
N GLU A 500 17.59 17.95 -27.74
CA GLU A 500 18.65 17.04 -28.19
C GLU A 500 18.14 15.84 -28.98
N ASN A 501 16.84 15.47 -28.85
CA ASN A 501 16.28 14.25 -29.44
C ASN A 501 15.10 14.47 -30.38
N GLY A 502 14.92 15.64 -30.96
CA GLY A 502 13.88 15.93 -31.95
C GLY A 502 14.39 15.89 -33.40
N ASN A 503 13.50 15.72 -34.40
CA ASN A 503 13.82 15.91 -35.81
C ASN A 503 14.56 17.27 -35.99
N LYS A 504 15.69 17.31 -36.71
CA LYS A 504 16.50 18.50 -36.93
C LYS A 504 15.66 19.72 -37.34
N ILE A 505 14.63 19.53 -38.15
CA ILE A 505 13.70 20.58 -38.59
C ILE A 505 12.88 21.14 -37.41
N GLN A 506 12.40 20.30 -36.52
CA GLN A 506 11.64 20.70 -35.36
C GLN A 506 12.50 21.46 -34.34
N SER A 507 13.75 21.04 -34.17
CA SER A 507 14.75 21.72 -33.34
C SER A 507 15.12 23.10 -33.89
N LEU A 508 15.34 23.22 -35.19
CA LEU A 508 15.62 24.49 -35.87
C LEU A 508 14.45 25.48 -35.76
N PHE A 509 13.24 25.01 -36.01
CA PHE A 509 12.01 25.80 -35.89
C PHE A 509 11.78 26.27 -34.45
N THR A 510 11.95 25.39 -33.47
CA THR A 510 11.81 25.72 -32.05
C THR A 510 12.85 26.78 -31.63
N ASN A 511 14.10 26.63 -32.06
CA ASN A 511 15.16 27.60 -31.75
C ASN A 511 14.93 28.96 -32.43
N PHE A 512 14.43 28.97 -33.67
CA PHE A 512 14.00 30.18 -34.35
C PHE A 512 12.89 30.91 -33.59
N CYS A 513 11.82 30.17 -33.20
CA CYS A 513 10.72 30.74 -32.43
C CYS A 513 11.19 31.29 -31.07
N LYS A 514 12.14 30.62 -30.41
CA LYS A 514 12.74 31.11 -29.16
C LYS A 514 13.45 32.45 -29.34
N SER A 515 14.09 32.66 -30.47
CA SER A 515 14.85 33.91 -30.75
C SER A 515 13.93 35.07 -31.08
N VAL A 516 12.83 34.80 -31.81
CA VAL A 516 11.98 35.84 -32.38
C VAL A 516 10.92 36.35 -31.39
N PHE A 517 10.32 35.49 -30.59
CA PHE A 517 9.20 35.89 -29.73
C PHE A 517 9.62 36.08 -28.25
N PRO A 518 9.48 37.27 -27.65
CA PRO A 518 9.69 37.49 -26.23
C PRO A 518 8.75 36.62 -25.37
N LEU A 519 9.19 36.15 -24.17
CA LEU A 519 8.39 35.28 -23.31
C LEU A 519 7.01 35.87 -22.98
N LYS A 520 6.95 37.14 -22.61
CA LYS A 520 5.67 37.84 -22.34
C LYS A 520 4.73 37.82 -23.53
N PHE A 521 5.25 37.95 -24.75
CA PHE A 521 4.45 37.87 -25.98
C PHE A 521 3.91 36.46 -26.19
N SER A 522 4.75 35.42 -26.00
CA SER A 522 4.34 34.02 -26.10
C SER A 522 3.27 33.65 -25.07
N MET A 523 3.39 34.13 -23.84
CA MET A 523 2.36 33.96 -22.79
C MET A 523 1.06 34.68 -23.16
N GLY A 524 1.13 35.91 -23.68
CA GLY A 524 -0.05 36.62 -24.17
C GLY A 524 -0.75 35.91 -25.33
N MET A 525 0.03 35.28 -26.23
CA MET A 525 -0.53 34.42 -27.30
C MET A 525 -1.23 33.20 -26.72
N LEU A 526 -0.60 32.49 -25.78
CA LEU A 526 -1.18 31.32 -25.13
C LEU A 526 -2.51 31.68 -24.44
N LYS A 527 -2.50 32.75 -23.62
CA LYS A 527 -3.72 33.22 -22.95
C LYS A 527 -4.85 33.53 -23.94
N ARG A 528 -4.53 34.25 -25.04
CA ARG A 528 -5.54 34.57 -26.09
C ARG A 528 -6.06 33.33 -26.79
N THR A 529 -5.19 32.33 -27.02
CA THR A 529 -5.58 31.07 -27.64
C THR A 529 -6.54 30.30 -26.72
N LEU A 530 -6.22 30.17 -25.42
CA LEU A 530 -7.06 29.48 -24.45
C LEU A 530 -8.48 30.05 -24.41
N ILE A 531 -8.61 31.38 -24.33
CA ILE A 531 -9.90 32.08 -24.24
C ILE A 531 -10.56 32.43 -25.57
N PHE A 532 -10.02 31.94 -26.71
CA PHE A 532 -10.47 32.33 -28.03
C PHE A 532 -11.98 32.14 -28.25
N PHE A 533 -12.56 31.08 -27.70
CA PHE A 533 -13.98 30.80 -27.77
C PHE A 533 -14.78 31.22 -26.52
N LYS A 534 -14.20 32.02 -25.61
CA LYS A 534 -14.86 32.43 -24.35
C LYS A 534 -16.29 32.96 -24.56
N ASN A 535 -16.49 33.83 -25.55
CA ASN A 535 -17.77 34.49 -25.81
C ASN A 535 -18.72 33.69 -26.71
N LYS A 536 -18.41 32.43 -27.01
CA LYS A 536 -19.27 31.61 -27.87
C LYS A 536 -20.59 31.26 -27.15
N LYS A 537 -21.73 31.81 -27.63
CA LYS A 537 -23.05 31.67 -26.98
C LYS A 537 -23.57 30.22 -26.95
N HIS A 538 -23.31 29.42 -27.97
CA HIS A 538 -23.81 28.05 -28.12
C HIS A 538 -22.63 27.05 -28.21
N ALA A 539 -21.68 27.17 -27.29
CA ALA A 539 -20.60 26.19 -27.18
C ALA A 539 -21.16 24.86 -26.67
N LYS A 540 -20.81 23.77 -27.36
CA LYS A 540 -21.20 22.40 -26.98
C LYS A 540 -20.09 21.65 -26.31
N TYR A 541 -18.86 22.16 -26.39
CA TYR A 541 -17.68 21.47 -25.93
C TYR A 541 -16.75 22.36 -25.10
N LEU A 542 -16.18 21.76 -24.11
CA LEU A 542 -15.07 22.28 -23.29
C LEU A 542 -13.77 21.57 -23.64
N TYR A 543 -12.65 22.17 -23.26
CA TYR A 543 -11.37 21.51 -23.29
C TYR A 543 -10.48 21.98 -22.13
N ASP A 544 -9.57 21.10 -21.72
CA ASP A 544 -8.50 21.43 -20.79
C ASP A 544 -7.25 21.81 -21.58
N GLY A 545 -7.09 23.10 -21.86
CA GLY A 545 -5.99 23.62 -22.68
C GLY A 545 -4.62 23.50 -22.01
N MET A 546 -4.56 23.34 -20.69
CA MET A 546 -3.32 23.17 -19.92
C MET A 546 -3.09 21.73 -19.43
N GLY A 547 -4.07 20.87 -19.57
CA GLY A 547 -4.02 19.48 -19.15
C GLY A 547 -2.93 18.64 -19.84
N ARG A 548 -2.62 17.50 -19.22
CA ARG A 548 -1.63 16.55 -19.72
C ARG A 548 -2.01 15.94 -21.06
N ASN A 549 -3.28 15.61 -21.24
CA ASN A 549 -3.85 14.93 -22.42
C ASN A 549 -4.71 15.85 -23.29
N ILE A 550 -4.18 17.03 -23.64
CA ILE A 550 -4.91 18.02 -24.45
C ILE A 550 -5.50 17.45 -25.76
N TYR A 551 -4.87 16.45 -26.37
CA TYR A 551 -5.34 15.81 -27.62
C TYR A 551 -6.68 15.10 -27.44
N ASN A 552 -6.93 14.52 -26.27
CA ASN A 552 -8.16 13.83 -25.91
C ASN A 552 -8.99 14.63 -24.90
N GLY A 553 -8.59 15.86 -24.60
CA GLY A 553 -9.17 16.69 -23.55
C GLY A 553 -10.41 17.49 -23.95
N VAL A 554 -11.08 17.17 -25.09
CA VAL A 554 -12.33 17.83 -25.50
C VAL A 554 -13.52 16.97 -25.13
N PHE A 555 -14.41 17.51 -24.31
CA PHE A 555 -15.60 16.82 -23.80
C PHE A 555 -16.85 17.70 -23.84
N PRO A 556 -18.07 17.14 -23.78
CA PRO A 556 -19.32 17.88 -23.78
C PRO A 556 -19.41 18.85 -22.59
N ILE A 557 -19.94 20.06 -22.85
CA ILE A 557 -20.07 21.09 -21.80
C ILE A 557 -21.05 20.66 -20.70
N ASP A 558 -22.04 19.85 -21.03
CA ASP A 558 -23.06 19.36 -20.12
C ASP A 558 -22.53 18.37 -19.06
N TYR A 559 -21.26 17.92 -19.18
CA TYR A 559 -20.61 17.16 -18.10
C TYR A 559 -20.43 18.02 -16.84
N LEU A 560 -20.27 19.36 -16.99
CA LEU A 560 -20.06 20.29 -15.89
C LEU A 560 -21.25 21.22 -15.61
N ASP A 561 -22.44 20.89 -16.13
CA ASP A 561 -23.62 21.75 -15.98
C ASP A 561 -24.23 21.71 -14.58
N GLU A 562 -24.30 20.53 -13.97
CA GLU A 562 -24.91 20.35 -12.65
C GLU A 562 -23.92 19.76 -11.65
N ALA A 563 -24.00 20.22 -10.40
CA ALA A 563 -23.22 19.70 -9.27
C ALA A 563 -24.07 18.80 -8.38
N ILE A 564 -23.49 17.71 -7.93
CA ILE A 564 -23.97 16.93 -6.79
C ILE A 564 -22.89 16.94 -5.71
N TYR A 565 -23.28 16.73 -4.44
CA TYR A 565 -22.35 16.70 -3.33
C TYR A 565 -22.10 15.26 -2.88
N VAL A 566 -20.85 14.88 -2.82
CA VAL A 566 -20.40 13.55 -2.38
C VAL A 566 -19.52 13.64 -1.15
N ASP A 567 -19.39 12.50 -0.45
CA ASP A 567 -18.47 12.40 0.70
C ASP A 567 -17.01 12.39 0.24
N PHE A 568 -16.17 13.16 0.92
CA PHE A 568 -14.73 13.19 0.77
C PHE A 568 -14.09 13.50 2.13
N GLU A 569 -13.37 12.54 2.71
CA GLU A 569 -12.74 12.65 4.04
C GLU A 569 -13.69 13.16 5.15
N GLY A 570 -14.96 12.71 5.11
CA GLY A 570 -15.98 13.10 6.10
C GLY A 570 -16.68 14.44 5.83
N TYR A 571 -16.33 15.15 4.76
CA TYR A 571 -16.95 16.39 4.33
C TYR A 571 -17.72 16.21 3.00
N LYS A 572 -18.52 17.19 2.63
CA LYS A 572 -19.30 17.18 1.38
C LYS A 572 -18.74 18.19 0.38
N PHE A 573 -18.28 17.69 -0.77
CA PHE A 573 -17.75 18.52 -1.86
C PHE A 573 -18.51 18.33 -3.16
N PRO A 574 -18.55 19.37 -4.02
CA PRO A 574 -19.25 19.31 -5.30
C PRO A 574 -18.45 18.52 -6.34
N VAL A 575 -19.15 17.61 -7.01
CA VAL A 575 -18.64 16.88 -8.18
C VAL A 575 -19.63 17.05 -9.33
N PRO A 576 -19.22 16.87 -10.59
CA PRO A 576 -20.16 16.86 -11.71
C PRO A 576 -21.24 15.80 -11.51
N LYS A 577 -22.50 16.11 -11.78
CA LYS A 577 -23.57 15.10 -11.76
C LYS A 577 -23.28 13.95 -12.74
N LYS A 578 -22.64 14.27 -13.86
CA LYS A 578 -22.16 13.33 -14.88
C LYS A 578 -20.70 12.89 -14.61
N TYR A 579 -20.36 12.64 -13.35
CA TYR A 579 -19.00 12.23 -12.97
C TYR A 579 -18.58 10.91 -13.61
N ASP A 580 -19.52 9.99 -13.84
CA ASP A 580 -19.23 8.68 -14.41
C ASP A 580 -18.78 8.81 -15.87
N GLU A 581 -19.51 9.59 -16.68
CA GLU A 581 -19.15 9.87 -18.06
C GLU A 581 -17.83 10.66 -18.13
N TYR A 582 -17.60 11.61 -17.21
CA TYR A 582 -16.38 12.41 -17.19
C TYR A 582 -15.16 11.60 -16.75
N LEU A 583 -15.27 10.76 -15.71
CA LEU A 583 -14.18 9.89 -15.26
C LEU A 583 -13.88 8.77 -16.27
N THR A 584 -14.93 8.18 -16.89
CA THR A 584 -14.75 7.20 -17.98
C THR A 584 -14.02 7.84 -19.16
N PHE A 585 -14.36 9.08 -19.49
CA PHE A 585 -13.67 9.84 -20.55
C PHE A 585 -12.18 10.06 -20.22
N LEU A 586 -11.83 10.37 -18.95
CA LEU A 586 -10.46 10.66 -18.54
C LEU A 586 -9.60 9.40 -18.33
N TYR A 587 -10.16 8.36 -17.73
CA TYR A 587 -9.41 7.23 -17.18
C TYR A 587 -9.89 5.86 -17.67
N GLY A 588 -10.94 5.77 -18.48
CA GLY A 588 -11.52 4.50 -18.90
C GLY A 588 -12.22 3.78 -17.74
N GLU A 589 -11.85 2.55 -17.47
CA GLU A 589 -12.39 1.76 -16.33
C GLU A 589 -11.84 2.24 -14.99
N TYR A 590 -12.17 3.45 -14.61
CA TYR A 590 -11.58 4.17 -13.47
C TYR A 590 -11.85 3.53 -12.10
N MET A 591 -12.83 2.64 -11.97
CA MET A 591 -13.09 1.90 -10.73
C MET A 591 -12.07 0.77 -10.50
N VAL A 592 -11.37 0.32 -11.55
CA VAL A 592 -10.27 -0.62 -11.43
C VAL A 592 -9.03 0.12 -10.92
N LEU A 593 -8.37 -0.45 -9.91
CA LEU A 593 -7.14 0.13 -9.40
C LEU A 593 -6.04 0.09 -10.45
N ALA A 594 -5.31 1.17 -10.59
CA ALA A 594 -4.15 1.24 -11.47
C ALA A 594 -3.07 0.22 -11.02
N PRO A 595 -2.23 -0.29 -11.94
CA PRO A 595 -1.11 -1.16 -11.58
C PRO A 595 -0.20 -0.53 -10.51
N LEU A 596 0.38 -1.35 -9.64
CA LEU A 596 1.17 -0.89 -8.48
C LEU A 596 2.32 0.04 -8.89
N SER A 597 2.99 -0.26 -10.03
CA SER A 597 4.08 0.58 -10.56
C SER A 597 3.66 2.03 -10.88
N THR A 598 2.38 2.29 -11.05
CA THR A 598 1.84 3.63 -11.31
C THR A 598 1.25 4.30 -10.06
N ARG A 599 1.23 3.59 -8.91
CA ARG A 599 0.73 4.10 -7.61
C ARG A 599 1.82 4.83 -6.80
N LEU A 600 2.82 5.40 -7.46
CA LEU A 600 4.00 6.02 -6.81
C LEU A 600 3.87 7.52 -6.53
N GLY A 601 2.68 8.08 -6.66
CA GLY A 601 2.46 9.52 -6.69
C GLY A 601 2.65 10.09 -8.10
N CYS A 602 2.00 11.23 -8.36
CA CYS A 602 1.99 11.82 -9.72
C CYS A 602 3.24 12.65 -10.00
N HIS A 603 4.06 12.95 -8.99
CA HIS A 603 5.19 13.88 -9.09
C HIS A 603 6.53 13.24 -8.70
N GLU A 604 7.56 13.40 -9.53
CA GLU A 604 8.96 13.12 -9.15
C GLU A 604 9.42 14.13 -8.08
N ILE A 605 9.08 13.87 -6.83
CA ILE A 605 9.45 14.75 -5.72
C ILE A 605 10.91 14.52 -5.36
N THR A 606 11.71 15.58 -5.45
CA THR A 606 13.14 15.55 -5.13
C THR A 606 13.45 16.07 -3.74
N LEU A 607 12.57 16.90 -3.19
CA LEU A 607 12.66 17.45 -1.85
C LEU A 607 11.24 17.74 -1.34
N CYS A 608 10.89 17.19 -0.21
CA CYS A 608 9.66 17.46 0.52
C CYS A 608 10.01 17.89 1.94
N ASP A 609 9.65 19.11 2.29
CA ASP A 609 9.75 19.65 3.65
C ASP A 609 8.48 20.46 3.91
N ILE A 610 7.62 19.95 4.75
CA ILE A 610 6.39 20.64 5.15
C ILE A 610 6.53 21.36 6.50
N GLY A 611 7.75 21.37 7.08
CA GLY A 611 8.13 22.17 8.25
C GLY A 611 7.17 21.98 9.42
N LYS A 612 6.61 23.08 9.94
CA LYS A 612 5.66 23.08 11.06
C LYS A 612 4.36 22.31 10.83
N TYR A 613 4.08 21.88 9.60
CA TYR A 613 2.89 21.10 9.25
C TYR A 613 3.15 19.59 9.27
N ASP A 614 4.38 19.16 9.59
CA ASP A 614 4.64 17.75 9.83
C ASP A 614 3.88 17.26 11.06
N GLY A 615 3.11 16.19 10.90
CA GLY A 615 2.19 15.71 11.94
C GLY A 615 0.91 16.55 12.11
N PHE A 616 0.64 17.52 11.21
CA PHE A 616 -0.60 18.31 11.22
C PHE A 616 -1.82 17.40 11.15
N LYS A 617 -2.81 17.67 12.00
CA LYS A 617 -4.12 17.01 12.01
C LYS A 617 -5.20 18.09 11.94
N LEU A 618 -6.12 17.91 11.01
CA LEU A 618 -7.34 18.72 10.98
C LEU A 618 -8.19 18.32 12.20
N GLY A 619 -8.51 19.31 13.05
CA GLY A 619 -9.29 19.10 14.27
C GLY A 619 -10.75 18.79 14.00
#